data_56326e920147e5fd911e421e407b3ba3
#
_entry.id   56326e920147e5fd911e421e407b3ba3
#
_cell.length_a   1.000
_cell.length_b   1.000
_cell.length_c   1.000
_cell.angle_alpha   90.00
_cell.angle_beta   90.00
_cell.angle_gamma   90.00
#
_symmetry.space_group_name_H-M   'P 1'
#
loop_
_entity.id
_entity.type
_entity.pdbx_description
1 polymer ?
#
loop_
_entity_poly.entity_id
_entity_poly.type
_entity_poly.pdbx_seq_one_letter_code
_entity_poly.pdbx_strand_id
1 'polypeptide(L)'
;MVKPLKYPVSALVVLHDGQGHILLIERADRPGFWQSVTGSIEQGESIEQTARREVWEETGIRLSDGQLCNWHESSVYEIYHHWRHRYPEGVFENREHVFSAEIPRNTLVRLAEGEHTAYGWFDVAEAAEKVFSPSNRAAILDLHKHM
;
A
#
# COMPACT_ATOMS: atom_id res chain seq x y z
N MET A 1 -24.95 -4.26 -1.85
CA MET A 1 -24.28 -3.98 -3.11
C MET A 1 -22.98 -4.77 -3.19
N VAL A 2 -22.77 -5.48 -4.28
CA VAL A 2 -21.55 -6.25 -4.49
C VAL A 2 -20.44 -5.31 -4.94
N LYS A 3 -19.26 -5.41 -4.30
CA LYS A 3 -18.09 -4.63 -4.73
C LYS A 3 -17.66 -5.08 -6.12
N PRO A 4 -17.23 -4.15 -7.00
CA PRO A 4 -16.69 -4.53 -8.30
C PRO A 4 -15.45 -5.42 -8.13
N LEU A 5 -15.21 -6.31 -9.08
CA LEU A 5 -14.01 -7.13 -9.09
C LEU A 5 -12.78 -6.24 -9.34
N LYS A 6 -11.67 -6.63 -8.75
CA LYS A 6 -10.40 -5.90 -8.88
C LYS A 6 -9.69 -6.25 -10.18
N TYR A 7 -9.01 -5.27 -10.78
CA TYR A 7 -8.02 -5.55 -11.81
C TYR A 7 -6.73 -6.06 -11.14
N PRO A 8 -6.01 -6.99 -11.77
CA PRO A 8 -4.80 -7.58 -11.18
C PRO A 8 -3.56 -6.71 -11.38
N VAL A 9 -3.70 -5.41 -11.18
CA VAL A 9 -2.62 -4.42 -11.21
C VAL A 9 -2.84 -3.48 -10.04
N SER A 10 -1.83 -3.29 -9.22
CA SER A 10 -1.96 -2.48 -8.00
C SER A 10 -0.77 -1.58 -7.78
N ALA A 11 -0.95 -0.61 -6.88
CA ALA A 11 0.11 0.24 -6.35
C ALA A 11 0.37 -0.12 -4.90
N LEU A 12 1.64 -0.14 -4.52
CA LEU A 12 2.08 -0.23 -3.12
C LEU A 12 2.80 1.07 -2.81
N VAL A 13 2.38 1.78 -1.78
CA VAL A 13 2.98 3.07 -1.41
C VAL A 13 3.55 2.99 0.00
N VAL A 14 4.87 3.08 0.09
CA VAL A 14 5.57 3.13 1.38
C VAL A 14 5.58 4.58 1.85
N LEU A 15 4.86 4.87 2.93
CA LEU A 15 4.84 6.20 3.55
C LEU A 15 5.90 6.24 4.64
N HIS A 16 6.76 7.26 4.63
CA HIS A 16 7.87 7.37 5.56
C HIS A 16 8.10 8.83 5.95
N ASP A 17 8.91 9.04 7.01
CA ASP A 17 9.18 10.39 7.52
C ASP A 17 10.55 10.95 7.06
N GLY A 18 11.28 10.20 6.24
CA GLY A 18 12.63 10.56 5.83
C GLY A 18 13.68 10.35 6.91
N GLN A 19 13.30 9.84 8.07
CA GLN A 19 14.17 9.67 9.24
C GLN A 19 14.18 8.23 9.78
N GLY A 20 13.81 7.27 8.94
CA GLY A 20 13.87 5.87 9.32
C GLY A 20 12.61 5.31 9.94
N HIS A 21 11.47 6.00 9.83
CA HIS A 21 10.19 5.52 10.34
C HIS A 21 9.19 5.33 9.20
N ILE A 22 8.43 4.25 9.28
CA ILE A 22 7.47 3.81 8.27
C ILE A 22 6.07 3.81 8.88
N LEU A 23 5.10 4.36 8.15
CA LEU A 23 3.70 4.31 8.53
C LEU A 23 3.08 3.02 8.04
N LEU A 24 2.50 2.24 8.94
CA LEU A 24 1.77 1.02 8.61
C LEU A 24 0.34 1.12 9.10
N ILE A 25 -0.55 0.38 8.42
CA ILE A 25 -1.96 0.27 8.78
C ILE A 25 -2.32 -1.20 8.96
N GLU A 26 -3.23 -1.47 9.89
CA GLU A 26 -3.69 -2.84 10.20
C GLU A 26 -5.02 -3.10 9.51
N ARG A 27 -5.14 -4.27 8.86
CA ARG A 27 -6.36 -4.65 8.14
C ARG A 27 -7.48 -5.07 9.11
N ALA A 28 -8.69 -4.56 8.84
CA ALA A 28 -9.87 -4.94 9.61
C ALA A 28 -10.30 -6.39 9.34
N ASP A 29 -10.13 -6.87 8.09
CA ASP A 29 -10.54 -8.23 7.70
C ASP A 29 -9.57 -9.32 8.18
N ARG A 30 -8.35 -8.93 8.56
CA ARG A 30 -7.31 -9.85 9.03
C ARG A 30 -6.54 -9.17 10.18
N PRO A 31 -7.03 -9.24 11.42
CA PRO A 31 -6.31 -8.66 12.56
C PRO A 31 -4.89 -9.22 12.66
N GLY A 32 -3.94 -8.34 12.92
CA GLY A 32 -2.53 -8.68 12.94
C GLY A 32 -1.84 -8.56 11.59
N PHE A 33 -2.59 -8.38 10.50
CA PHE A 33 -2.01 -8.17 9.17
C PHE A 33 -1.77 -6.67 8.96
N TRP A 34 -0.51 -6.27 9.06
CA TRP A 34 -0.07 -4.90 8.85
C TRP A 34 0.48 -4.74 7.44
N GLN A 35 0.33 -3.54 6.88
CA GLN A 35 0.76 -3.28 5.51
C GLN A 35 1.00 -1.79 5.28
N SER A 36 1.77 -1.48 4.23
CA SER A 36 1.78 -0.15 3.62
C SER A 36 0.48 0.05 2.84
N VAL A 37 0.25 1.27 2.35
CA VAL A 37 -0.93 1.54 1.52
C VAL A 37 -0.85 0.71 0.23
N THR A 38 -1.94 0.04 -0.12
CA THR A 38 -2.01 -0.73 -1.36
C THR A 38 -3.44 -0.74 -1.90
N GLY A 39 -3.56 -0.79 -3.22
CA GLY A 39 -4.86 -0.90 -3.85
C GLY A 39 -4.77 -1.08 -5.35
N SER A 40 -5.84 -1.59 -5.93
CA SER A 40 -5.90 -1.94 -7.35
C SER A 40 -6.24 -0.74 -8.22
N ILE A 41 -5.68 -0.73 -9.43
CA ILE A 41 -5.99 0.26 -10.45
C ILE A 41 -7.47 0.19 -10.83
N GLU A 42 -8.07 1.34 -11.09
CA GLU A 42 -9.42 1.42 -11.61
C GLU A 42 -9.39 1.77 -13.10
N GLN A 43 -10.45 1.45 -13.80
CA GLN A 43 -10.54 1.70 -15.25
C GLN A 43 -10.32 3.19 -15.55
N GLY A 44 -9.43 3.45 -16.50
CA GLY A 44 -9.10 4.82 -16.92
C GLY A 44 -8.09 5.54 -16.05
N GLU A 45 -7.60 4.87 -15.01
CA GLU A 45 -6.66 5.45 -14.05
C GLU A 45 -5.22 5.13 -14.44
N SER A 46 -4.29 6.09 -14.30
CA SER A 46 -2.87 5.77 -14.35
C SER A 46 -2.45 5.14 -13.02
N ILE A 47 -1.33 4.44 -13.00
CA ILE A 47 -0.86 3.83 -11.75
C ILE A 47 -0.46 4.89 -10.70
N GLU A 48 0.00 6.06 -11.12
CA GLU A 48 0.27 7.18 -10.22
C GLU A 48 -1.03 7.73 -9.60
N GLN A 49 -2.09 7.82 -10.40
CA GLN A 49 -3.41 8.22 -9.89
C GLN A 49 -3.92 7.19 -8.87
N THR A 50 -3.71 5.91 -9.14
CA THR A 50 -4.07 4.84 -8.21
C THR A 50 -3.33 5.00 -6.89
N ALA A 51 -2.02 5.24 -6.94
CA ALA A 51 -1.20 5.43 -5.74
C ALA A 51 -1.74 6.59 -4.89
N ARG A 52 -1.99 7.75 -5.49
CA ARG A 52 -2.51 8.93 -4.77
C ARG A 52 -3.91 8.70 -4.22
N ARG A 53 -4.78 8.07 -5.01
CA ARG A 53 -6.15 7.79 -4.58
C ARG A 53 -6.17 6.84 -3.38
N GLU A 54 -5.38 5.78 -3.43
CA GLU A 54 -5.35 4.81 -2.33
C GLU A 54 -4.77 5.41 -1.05
N VAL A 55 -3.74 6.26 -1.15
CA VAL A 55 -3.23 6.97 0.03
C VAL A 55 -4.33 7.84 0.63
N TRP A 56 -5.06 8.57 -0.20
CA TRP A 56 -6.18 9.40 0.27
C TRP A 56 -7.28 8.56 0.93
N GLU A 57 -7.70 7.48 0.27
CA GLU A 57 -8.79 6.64 0.78
C GLU A 57 -8.41 5.94 2.10
N GLU A 58 -7.18 5.44 2.21
CA GLU A 58 -6.77 4.64 3.36
C GLU A 58 -6.25 5.47 4.53
N THR A 59 -5.72 6.66 4.30
CA THR A 59 -5.10 7.47 5.35
C THR A 59 -5.64 8.89 5.47
N GLY A 60 -6.41 9.35 4.51
CA GLY A 60 -6.87 10.74 4.48
C GLY A 60 -5.77 11.74 4.11
N ILE A 61 -4.61 11.27 3.66
CA ILE A 61 -3.49 12.13 3.30
C ILE A 61 -3.55 12.44 1.81
N ARG A 62 -3.51 13.73 1.48
CA ARG A 62 -3.50 14.20 0.09
C ARG A 62 -2.06 14.50 -0.32
N LEU A 63 -1.50 13.64 -1.16
CA LEU A 63 -0.15 13.82 -1.68
C LEU A 63 -0.12 14.80 -2.84
N SER A 64 0.87 15.69 -2.86
CA SER A 64 1.17 16.50 -4.03
C SER A 64 1.95 15.67 -5.05
N ASP A 65 2.01 16.14 -6.30
CA ASP A 65 2.75 15.43 -7.35
C ASP A 65 4.22 15.27 -7.01
N GLY A 66 4.82 16.27 -6.36
CA GLY A 66 6.23 16.21 -5.99
C GLY A 66 6.55 15.29 -4.82
N GLN A 67 5.54 14.86 -4.04
CA GLN A 67 5.75 13.96 -2.91
C GLN A 67 5.79 12.49 -3.32
N LEU A 68 5.07 12.14 -4.39
CA LEU A 68 4.99 10.74 -4.81
C LEU A 68 6.22 10.37 -5.63
N CYS A 69 6.98 9.39 -5.16
CA CYS A 69 8.14 8.87 -5.85
C CYS A 69 7.78 7.53 -6.50
N ASN A 70 7.78 7.51 -7.83
CA ASN A 70 7.57 6.27 -8.57
C ASN A 70 8.93 5.57 -8.72
N TRP A 71 9.04 4.35 -8.21
CA TRP A 71 10.29 3.61 -8.27
C TRP A 71 10.56 3.01 -9.65
N HIS A 72 9.54 2.99 -10.52
CA HIS A 72 9.61 2.31 -11.82
C HIS A 72 10.01 0.85 -11.68
N GLU A 73 9.58 0.24 -10.60
CA GLU A 73 9.77 -1.17 -10.29
C GLU A 73 8.42 -1.81 -10.05
N SER A 74 8.30 -3.05 -10.49
CA SER A 74 7.11 -3.84 -10.23
C SER A 74 7.48 -5.30 -10.04
N SER A 75 6.60 -6.04 -9.37
CA SER A 75 6.74 -7.48 -9.20
C SER A 75 5.38 -8.14 -9.35
N VAL A 76 5.41 -9.43 -9.68
CA VAL A 76 4.19 -10.24 -9.79
C VAL A 76 4.18 -11.20 -8.62
N TYR A 77 3.05 -11.32 -7.95
CA TYR A 77 2.89 -12.28 -6.88
C TYR A 77 1.57 -13.04 -7.04
N GLU A 78 1.54 -14.24 -6.45
CA GLU A 78 0.31 -15.04 -6.42
C GLU A 78 -0.67 -14.43 -5.42
N ILE A 79 -1.91 -14.24 -5.84
CA ILE A 79 -2.96 -13.69 -4.98
C ILE A 79 -3.26 -14.71 -3.88
N TYR A 80 -3.27 -14.27 -2.61
CA TYR A 80 -3.62 -15.13 -1.49
C TYR A 80 -4.99 -15.76 -1.70
N HIS A 81 -5.10 -17.04 -1.42
CA HIS A 81 -6.32 -17.81 -1.67
C HIS A 81 -7.56 -17.15 -1.06
N HIS A 82 -7.46 -16.61 0.15
CA HIS A 82 -8.60 -16.01 0.84
C HIS A 82 -9.06 -14.68 0.23
N TRP A 83 -8.31 -14.09 -0.72
CA TRP A 83 -8.70 -12.86 -1.42
C TRP A 83 -8.99 -13.07 -2.91
N ARG A 84 -8.86 -14.32 -3.44
CA ARG A 84 -9.10 -14.60 -4.86
C ARG A 84 -10.52 -14.25 -5.32
N HIS A 85 -11.49 -14.34 -4.42
CA HIS A 85 -12.88 -14.00 -4.74
C HIS A 85 -13.07 -12.52 -5.12
N ARG A 86 -12.08 -11.66 -4.81
CA ARG A 86 -12.10 -10.23 -5.16
C ARG A 86 -11.71 -9.96 -6.61
N TYR A 87 -11.27 -10.99 -7.34
CA TYR A 87 -10.76 -10.90 -8.72
C TYR A 87 -11.61 -11.74 -9.68
N PRO A 88 -11.54 -11.44 -11.01
CA PRO A 88 -12.22 -12.28 -12.00
C PRO A 88 -11.77 -13.74 -11.93
N GLU A 89 -12.66 -14.64 -12.32
CA GLU A 89 -12.33 -16.07 -12.40
C GLU A 89 -11.13 -16.28 -13.35
N GLY A 90 -10.20 -17.15 -12.93
CA GLY A 90 -8.99 -17.43 -13.71
C GLY A 90 -7.84 -16.46 -13.47
N VAL A 91 -8.03 -15.45 -12.62
CA VAL A 91 -6.98 -14.50 -12.28
C VAL A 91 -6.34 -14.95 -10.96
N PHE A 92 -5.06 -15.33 -11.01
CA PHE A 92 -4.32 -15.85 -9.87
C PHE A 92 -3.11 -15.02 -9.48
N GLU A 93 -2.69 -14.08 -10.33
CA GLU A 93 -1.50 -13.26 -10.11
C GLU A 93 -1.83 -11.78 -10.22
N ASN A 94 -1.14 -10.97 -9.41
CA ASN A 94 -1.27 -9.52 -9.42
C ASN A 94 0.11 -8.89 -9.67
N ARG A 95 0.14 -7.85 -10.51
CA ARG A 95 1.36 -7.04 -10.70
C ARG A 95 1.28 -5.81 -9.80
N GLU A 96 2.27 -5.68 -8.94
CA GLU A 96 2.34 -4.59 -7.97
C GLU A 96 3.45 -3.60 -8.34
N HIS A 97 3.08 -2.33 -8.51
CA HIS A 97 4.02 -1.24 -8.79
C HIS A 97 4.35 -0.53 -7.48
N VAL A 98 5.62 -0.20 -7.26
CA VAL A 98 6.11 0.32 -5.99
C VAL A 98 6.33 1.82 -6.05
N PHE A 99 5.85 2.49 -5.00
CA PHE A 99 5.99 3.93 -4.80
C PHE A 99 6.41 4.21 -3.36
N SER A 100 6.92 5.40 -3.11
CA SER A 100 7.09 5.91 -1.76
C SER A 100 6.71 7.39 -1.70
N ALA A 101 6.46 7.88 -0.49
CA ALA A 101 6.21 9.28 -0.27
C ALA A 101 6.65 9.66 1.14
N GLU A 102 7.37 10.79 1.24
CA GLU A 102 7.78 11.33 2.54
C GLU A 102 6.67 12.22 3.08
N ILE A 103 6.26 11.96 4.32
CA ILE A 103 5.27 12.76 5.04
C ILE A 103 5.76 13.04 6.46
N PRO A 104 5.43 14.20 7.05
CA PRO A 104 5.77 14.46 8.46
C PRO A 104 5.08 13.46 9.39
N ARG A 105 5.77 13.04 10.46
CA ARG A 105 5.20 12.11 11.43
C ARG A 105 3.98 12.65 12.17
N ASN A 106 3.84 13.97 12.25
CA ASN A 106 2.66 14.59 12.87
C ASN A 106 1.49 14.77 11.90
N THR A 107 1.59 14.24 10.70
CA THR A 107 0.48 14.29 9.74
C THR A 107 -0.73 13.58 10.31
N LEU A 108 -1.89 14.24 10.19
CA LEU A 108 -3.15 13.65 10.65
C LEU A 108 -3.55 12.48 9.75
N VAL A 109 -3.77 11.31 10.36
CA VAL A 109 -4.18 10.10 9.65
C VAL A 109 -5.65 9.81 9.97
N ARG A 110 -6.46 9.61 8.93
CA ARG A 110 -7.85 9.20 9.08
C ARG A 110 -8.03 7.89 8.32
N LEU A 111 -8.20 6.80 9.07
CA LEU A 111 -8.34 5.46 8.48
C LEU A 111 -9.67 5.28 7.78
N ALA A 112 -9.65 4.48 6.71
CA ALA A 112 -10.87 4.08 6.00
C ALA A 112 -11.72 3.19 6.92
N GLU A 113 -12.93 3.66 7.22
CA GLU A 113 -13.85 2.94 8.10
C GLU A 113 -14.19 1.57 7.50
N GLY A 114 -14.08 0.53 8.33
CA GLY A 114 -14.38 -0.84 7.92
C GLY A 114 -13.24 -1.55 7.18
N GLU A 115 -12.19 -0.84 6.77
CA GLU A 115 -11.07 -1.43 6.04
C GLU A 115 -9.81 -1.56 6.88
N HIS A 116 -9.54 -0.56 7.73
CA HIS A 116 -8.38 -0.54 8.61
C HIS A 116 -8.79 -0.12 10.02
N THR A 117 -8.17 -0.71 11.02
CA THR A 117 -8.55 -0.52 12.43
C THR A 117 -7.50 0.22 13.25
N ALA A 118 -6.25 0.26 12.76
CA ALA A 118 -5.17 0.90 13.50
C ALA A 118 -4.08 1.37 12.54
N TYR A 119 -3.27 2.33 12.99
CA TYR A 119 -2.05 2.72 12.29
C TYR A 119 -0.95 2.99 13.32
N GLY A 120 0.29 2.97 12.85
CA GLY A 120 1.41 3.31 13.69
C GLY A 120 2.65 3.61 12.86
N TRP A 121 3.61 4.27 13.51
CA TRP A 121 4.92 4.55 12.96
C TRP A 121 5.92 3.58 13.57
N PHE A 122 6.70 2.91 12.73
CA PHE A 122 7.66 1.89 13.16
C PHE A 122 9.00 2.16 12.49
N ASP A 123 10.10 1.82 13.15
CA ASP A 123 11.39 1.90 12.47
C ASP A 123 11.43 0.87 11.33
N VAL A 124 12.41 1.03 10.41
CA VAL A 124 12.50 0.20 9.21
C VAL A 124 12.54 -1.29 9.54
N ALA A 125 13.37 -1.69 10.50
CA ALA A 125 13.50 -3.10 10.85
C ALA A 125 12.20 -3.68 11.43
N GLU A 126 11.56 -2.94 12.32
CA GLU A 126 10.29 -3.35 12.93
C GLU A 126 9.17 -3.39 11.89
N ALA A 127 9.10 -2.39 11.02
CA ALA A 127 8.10 -2.34 9.96
C ALA A 127 8.25 -3.54 9.02
N ALA A 128 9.49 -3.86 8.62
CA ALA A 128 9.76 -4.99 7.74
C ALA A 128 9.32 -6.32 8.34
N GLU A 129 9.44 -6.46 9.66
CA GLU A 129 8.98 -7.67 10.35
C GLU A 129 7.46 -7.72 10.48
N LYS A 130 6.80 -6.56 10.65
CA LYS A 130 5.36 -6.50 10.89
C LYS A 130 4.52 -6.79 9.66
N VAL A 131 4.99 -6.38 8.48
CA VAL A 131 4.17 -6.54 7.27
C VAL A 131 4.06 -8.02 6.89
N PHE A 132 2.85 -8.41 6.47
CA PHE A 132 2.59 -9.80 6.12
C PHE A 132 3.06 -10.17 4.71
N SER A 133 3.21 -9.18 3.82
CA SER A 133 3.53 -9.42 2.41
C SER A 133 5.04 -9.38 2.18
N PRO A 134 5.63 -10.41 1.53
CA PRO A 134 7.05 -10.39 1.18
C PRO A 134 7.46 -9.21 0.29
N SER A 135 6.60 -8.81 -0.66
CA SER A 135 6.91 -7.67 -1.53
C SER A 135 6.90 -6.36 -0.75
N ASN A 136 6.01 -6.20 0.21
CA ASN A 136 5.97 -5.03 1.07
C ASN A 136 7.24 -4.97 1.94
N ARG A 137 7.67 -6.10 2.48
CA ARG A 137 8.91 -6.17 3.25
C ARG A 137 10.11 -5.76 2.40
N ALA A 138 10.21 -6.28 1.19
CA ALA A 138 11.30 -5.94 0.27
C ALA A 138 11.31 -4.44 -0.03
N ALA A 139 10.15 -3.84 -0.27
CA ALA A 139 10.03 -2.41 -0.54
C ALA A 139 10.51 -1.58 0.65
N ILE A 140 10.10 -1.93 1.86
CA ILE A 140 10.53 -1.22 3.07
C ILE A 140 12.06 -1.29 3.23
N LEU A 141 12.65 -2.45 3.00
CA LEU A 141 14.10 -2.63 3.11
C LEU A 141 14.88 -1.90 2.00
N ASP A 142 14.26 -1.72 0.83
CA ASP A 142 14.86 -1.04 -0.31
C ASP A 142 14.60 0.47 -0.35
N LEU A 143 13.80 0.99 0.58
CA LEU A 143 13.43 2.41 0.60
C LEU A 143 14.64 3.34 0.50
N HIS A 144 15.73 3.02 1.19
CA HIS A 144 16.93 3.84 1.21
C HIS A 144 17.55 4.07 -0.17
N LYS A 145 17.26 3.21 -1.15
CA LYS A 145 17.74 3.35 -2.52
C LYS A 145 16.96 4.41 -3.32
N HIS A 146 15.84 4.86 -2.79
CA HIS A 146 14.92 5.77 -3.46
C HIS A 146 14.76 7.11 -2.72
N MET A 147 15.61 7.37 -1.76
CA MET A 147 15.57 8.59 -0.97
C MET A 147 16.67 9.57 -1.40
#